data_430d595adc50c25d3da14ecc5e8e5f47
#
_entry.id   430d595adc50c25d3da14ecc5e8e5f47
#
_cell.length_a   1.000
_cell.length_b   1.000
_cell.length_c   1.000
_cell.angle_alpha   90.00
_cell.angle_beta   90.00
_cell.angle_gamma   90.00
#
_symmetry.space_group_name_H-M   'P 1'
#
loop_
_entity.id
_entity.type
_entity.pdbx_description
1 polymer ?
#
loop_
_entity_poly.entity_id
_entity_poly.type
_entity_poly.pdbx_seq_one_letter_code
_entity_poly.pdbx_strand_id
1 'polypeptide(L)'
;MQMQNQNQDLIAKQAEELAQQLIEDSLDVQIVQSINQELTKPANTQHQALDLQQELDAFQDYYYSTHNSIQDKLYNQKICPRCYSKLQPTISISGAPSTDWLECSNPVCNTFVDMYHPMEHQRSVHEDSHRIIGNFGSYGTGKTKTSEKEMEKHIFLTPNANILLGANITSQYEQTLLRDFEKSFPQAFLKGRSVQKGYLDFINDARLMLRPFDDPDKLRSNNYSLVIMLEASEINADAFHQLKTRLRNNAATHYDPNSNTTYDWRKLICESNPDSGWIRTDVLLVSSQITQHGKFAQDSYDGALDPLSIDSSISSHVASTDVNHYLPADYIQVNSKNKPIWWIKRFLHGSFAFAEGLVYPNAANCIVPTPRDADGKPLTPKHFPDWKVLVAHDYGLMDEATFVYAAVDKKRNKLIVYRVDHTNNAPLKDLVALFQRGSKDINFGQLYTTPIIDPKNNKRDYNKKDLISHYQDYGITFKPGHVNVDARIVRLNDYIEAGCLEIWDCCEFLITEIKDYKFKPKTLDDKDAKNVPIDARNHSINALEWIGMELPANPNKLSLTGYDEYGRPIDPEERQQQKEAWQLSDDDPFEREEYDQSTLFGLEGGYF
;
A
#
# COMPACT_ATOMS: atom_id res chain seq x y z
N MET A 1 -59.93 3.77 1.79
CA MET A 1 -59.40 5.14 1.89
C MET A 1 -57.95 5.20 2.38
N GLN A 2 -57.56 4.63 3.53
CA GLN A 2 -56.15 4.71 3.98
C GLN A 2 -55.15 3.96 3.08
N MET A 3 -55.46 2.78 2.53
CA MET A 3 -54.60 2.07 1.57
C MET A 3 -54.50 2.77 0.21
N GLN A 4 -55.55 3.48 -0.22
CA GLN A 4 -55.53 4.23 -1.48
C GLN A 4 -54.63 5.46 -1.41
N ASN A 5 -54.66 6.18 -0.28
CA ASN A 5 -53.76 7.31 -0.06
C ASN A 5 -52.26 6.87 0.01
N GLN A 6 -52.01 5.70 0.65
CA GLN A 6 -50.63 5.18 0.72
C GLN A 6 -50.05 4.79 -0.66
N ASN A 7 -50.88 4.23 -1.56
CA ASN A 7 -50.43 3.92 -2.92
C ASN A 7 -50.21 5.19 -3.77
N GLN A 8 -51.06 6.21 -3.59
CA GLN A 8 -50.88 7.49 -4.30
C GLN A 8 -49.64 8.24 -3.85
N ASP A 9 -49.36 8.24 -2.53
CA ASP A 9 -48.14 8.83 -2.00
C ASP A 9 -46.90 8.09 -2.47
N LEU A 10 -46.96 6.74 -2.63
CA LEU A 10 -45.85 5.93 -3.14
C LEU A 10 -45.58 6.20 -4.63
N ILE A 11 -46.63 6.28 -5.45
CA ILE A 11 -46.52 6.60 -6.90
C ILE A 11 -46.00 8.03 -7.08
N ALA A 12 -46.47 8.99 -6.32
CA ALA A 12 -45.99 10.37 -6.37
C ALA A 12 -44.49 10.46 -5.98
N LYS A 13 -44.10 9.71 -4.95
CA LYS A 13 -42.69 9.66 -4.52
C LYS A 13 -41.81 9.01 -5.57
N GLN A 14 -42.22 7.90 -6.20
CA GLN A 14 -41.47 7.25 -7.28
C GLN A 14 -41.35 8.15 -8.52
N ALA A 15 -42.39 8.91 -8.85
CA ALA A 15 -42.36 9.88 -9.93
C ALA A 15 -41.42 11.05 -9.64
N GLU A 16 -41.35 11.50 -8.38
CA GLU A 16 -40.46 12.56 -7.94
C GLU A 16 -39.01 12.10 -7.96
N GLU A 17 -38.71 10.88 -7.51
CA GLU A 17 -37.39 10.26 -7.58
C GLU A 17 -36.94 10.07 -9.04
N LEU A 18 -37.85 9.62 -9.94
CA LEU A 18 -37.53 9.48 -11.36
C LEU A 18 -37.32 10.83 -12.04
N ALA A 19 -38.11 11.84 -11.71
CA ALA A 19 -37.95 13.20 -12.23
C ALA A 19 -36.64 13.83 -11.76
N GLN A 20 -36.22 13.59 -10.52
CA GLN A 20 -34.92 14.01 -9.98
C GLN A 20 -33.78 13.35 -10.74
N GLN A 21 -33.86 12.05 -10.99
CA GLN A 21 -32.87 11.30 -11.74
C GLN A 21 -32.76 11.76 -13.21
N LEU A 22 -33.89 12.13 -13.83
CA LEU A 22 -33.91 12.70 -15.19
C LEU A 22 -33.28 14.09 -15.29
N ILE A 23 -33.41 14.90 -14.22
CA ILE A 23 -32.79 16.23 -14.13
C ILE A 23 -31.27 16.07 -13.94
N GLU A 24 -30.84 15.10 -13.13
CA GLU A 24 -29.44 14.79 -12.91
C GLU A 24 -28.75 14.25 -14.18
N ASP A 25 -29.49 13.50 -15.02
CA ASP A 25 -29.01 12.97 -16.30
C ASP A 25 -29.03 13.98 -17.46
N SER A 26 -29.31 15.26 -17.20
CA SER A 26 -29.34 16.36 -18.20
C SER A 26 -30.32 16.19 -19.37
N LEU A 27 -31.37 15.42 -19.20
CA LEU A 27 -32.42 15.22 -20.21
C LEU A 27 -33.49 16.32 -20.17
N ASP A 28 -33.99 16.67 -21.34
CA ASP A 28 -34.87 17.79 -21.67
C ASP A 28 -35.83 18.22 -20.54
N VAL A 29 -35.46 19.28 -19.82
CA VAL A 29 -36.17 19.81 -18.64
C VAL A 29 -37.67 20.11 -18.93
N GLN A 30 -38.02 20.40 -20.19
CA GLN A 30 -39.40 20.68 -20.55
C GLN A 30 -40.29 19.42 -20.55
N ILE A 31 -39.73 18.27 -20.95
CA ILE A 31 -40.47 16.99 -20.91
C ILE A 31 -40.64 16.56 -19.45
N VAL A 32 -39.60 16.68 -18.62
CA VAL A 32 -39.69 16.35 -17.19
C VAL A 32 -40.67 17.24 -16.45
N GLN A 33 -40.70 18.55 -16.75
CA GLN A 33 -41.67 19.47 -16.15
C GLN A 33 -43.10 19.20 -16.56
N SER A 34 -43.36 18.81 -17.82
CA SER A 34 -44.71 18.47 -18.28
C SER A 34 -45.23 17.18 -17.63
N ILE A 35 -44.38 16.18 -17.46
CA ILE A 35 -44.75 14.91 -16.78
C ILE A 35 -45.00 15.13 -15.28
N ASN A 36 -44.16 15.90 -14.60
CA ASN A 36 -44.35 16.25 -13.19
C ASN A 36 -45.70 17.01 -12.96
N GLN A 37 -46.08 17.87 -13.90
CA GLN A 37 -47.38 18.58 -13.83
C GLN A 37 -48.59 17.65 -14.02
N GLU A 38 -48.46 16.60 -14.83
CA GLU A 38 -49.53 15.59 -14.98
C GLU A 38 -49.61 14.64 -13.76
N LEU A 39 -48.47 14.17 -13.26
CA LEU A 39 -48.37 13.23 -12.12
C LEU A 39 -48.76 13.86 -10.76
N THR A 40 -48.67 15.18 -10.61
CA THR A 40 -49.05 15.90 -9.39
C THR A 40 -50.53 16.27 -9.33
N LYS A 41 -51.32 15.99 -10.36
CA LYS A 41 -52.77 16.18 -10.30
C LYS A 41 -53.41 15.16 -9.35
N PRO A 42 -54.31 15.58 -8.42
CA PRO A 42 -54.93 14.66 -7.49
C PRO A 42 -55.81 13.63 -8.22
N ALA A 43 -55.45 12.37 -8.11
CA ALA A 43 -56.24 11.27 -8.70
C ALA A 43 -57.48 11.00 -7.88
N ASN A 44 -58.64 11.11 -8.51
CA ASN A 44 -59.94 11.01 -7.84
C ASN A 44 -60.58 9.60 -7.80
N THR A 45 -59.98 8.59 -8.46
CA THR A 45 -60.54 7.23 -8.52
C THR A 45 -59.47 6.16 -8.66
N GLN A 46 -59.82 4.90 -8.31
CA GLN A 46 -58.93 3.73 -8.41
C GLN A 46 -58.52 3.42 -9.87
N HIS A 47 -59.35 3.78 -10.86
CA HIS A 47 -59.03 3.67 -12.28
C HIS A 47 -57.90 4.62 -12.69
N GLN A 48 -57.91 5.86 -12.19
CA GLN A 48 -56.90 6.86 -12.49
C GLN A 48 -55.52 6.49 -11.90
N ALA A 49 -55.46 5.78 -10.77
CA ALA A 49 -54.21 5.30 -10.20
C ALA A 49 -53.58 4.15 -11.04
N LEU A 50 -54.44 3.30 -11.65
CA LEU A 50 -54.00 2.23 -12.54
C LEU A 50 -53.49 2.79 -13.88
N ASP A 51 -54.17 3.80 -14.39
CA ASP A 51 -53.78 4.50 -15.63
C ASP A 51 -52.47 5.24 -15.43
N LEU A 52 -52.27 5.90 -14.27
CA LEU A 52 -51.00 6.56 -13.92
C LEU A 52 -49.83 5.59 -13.78
N GLN A 53 -50.06 4.38 -13.25
CA GLN A 53 -48.99 3.37 -13.18
C GLN A 53 -48.60 2.86 -14.58
N GLN A 54 -49.60 2.63 -15.46
CA GLN A 54 -49.33 2.25 -16.85
C GLN A 54 -48.64 3.33 -17.63
N GLU A 55 -48.97 4.60 -17.40
CA GLU A 55 -48.28 5.75 -18.01
C GLU A 55 -46.83 5.87 -17.50
N LEU A 56 -46.58 5.60 -16.19
CA LEU A 56 -45.24 5.59 -15.61
C LEU A 56 -44.40 4.45 -16.17
N ASP A 57 -44.96 3.25 -16.29
CA ASP A 57 -44.26 2.09 -16.87
C ASP A 57 -43.93 2.34 -18.36
N ALA A 58 -44.88 2.88 -19.12
CA ALA A 58 -44.67 3.24 -20.51
C ALA A 58 -43.63 4.35 -20.69
N PHE A 59 -43.58 5.30 -19.73
CA PHE A 59 -42.59 6.34 -19.70
C PHE A 59 -41.20 5.81 -19.36
N GLN A 60 -41.09 4.90 -18.38
CA GLN A 60 -39.85 4.22 -18.06
C GLN A 60 -39.30 3.45 -19.26
N ASP A 61 -40.14 2.67 -19.94
CA ASP A 61 -39.75 1.93 -21.15
C ASP A 61 -39.27 2.88 -22.28
N TYR A 62 -39.98 3.99 -22.50
CA TYR A 62 -39.59 5.02 -23.45
C TYR A 62 -38.29 5.67 -23.05
N TYR A 63 -38.09 6.01 -21.78
CA TYR A 63 -36.86 6.59 -21.24
C TYR A 63 -35.68 5.68 -21.47
N TYR A 64 -35.73 4.41 -21.03
CA TYR A 64 -34.63 3.47 -21.19
C TYR A 64 -34.32 3.18 -22.66
N SER A 65 -35.34 3.06 -23.51
CA SER A 65 -35.12 2.86 -24.95
C SER A 65 -34.50 4.07 -25.62
N THR A 66 -34.91 5.27 -25.23
CA THR A 66 -34.38 6.54 -25.76
C THR A 66 -32.96 6.80 -25.26
N HIS A 67 -32.71 6.54 -23.96
CA HIS A 67 -31.39 6.67 -23.36
C HIS A 67 -30.38 5.71 -24.01
N ASN A 68 -30.74 4.45 -24.17
CA ASN A 68 -29.92 3.48 -24.88
C ASN A 68 -29.68 3.90 -26.34
N SER A 69 -30.67 4.44 -27.02
CA SER A 69 -30.52 4.96 -28.38
C SER A 69 -29.61 6.19 -28.44
N ILE A 70 -29.68 7.10 -27.48
CA ILE A 70 -28.78 8.26 -27.38
C ILE A 70 -27.37 7.81 -27.08
N GLN A 71 -27.19 6.89 -26.15
CA GLN A 71 -25.86 6.31 -25.87
C GLN A 71 -25.28 5.61 -27.08
N ASP A 72 -26.05 4.77 -27.79
CA ASP A 72 -25.57 4.12 -29.01
C ASP A 72 -25.16 5.13 -30.07
N LYS A 73 -25.97 6.16 -30.32
CA LYS A 73 -25.64 7.24 -31.27
C LYS A 73 -24.42 8.02 -30.84
N LEU A 74 -24.28 8.34 -29.55
CA LEU A 74 -23.17 9.12 -29.01
C LEU A 74 -21.86 8.34 -29.06
N TYR A 75 -21.85 7.13 -28.49
CA TYR A 75 -20.62 6.36 -28.29
C TYR A 75 -20.25 5.49 -29.48
N ASN A 76 -21.19 4.79 -30.07
CA ASN A 76 -20.92 3.86 -31.16
C ASN A 76 -20.93 4.53 -32.52
N GLN A 77 -21.92 5.38 -32.77
CA GLN A 77 -22.08 6.06 -34.05
C GLN A 77 -21.42 7.43 -34.10
N LYS A 78 -21.00 7.99 -32.96
CA LYS A 78 -20.42 9.33 -32.80
C LYS A 78 -21.31 10.41 -33.41
N ILE A 79 -22.56 10.46 -33.01
CA ILE A 79 -23.54 11.43 -33.44
C ILE A 79 -23.83 12.43 -32.31
N CYS A 80 -23.80 13.71 -32.59
CA CYS A 80 -24.06 14.78 -31.64
C CYS A 80 -25.47 14.67 -31.06
N PRO A 81 -25.62 14.63 -29.72
CA PRO A 81 -26.93 14.51 -29.07
C PRO A 81 -27.82 15.72 -29.26
N ARG A 82 -27.24 16.89 -29.57
CA ARG A 82 -27.99 18.16 -29.72
C ARG A 82 -28.52 18.39 -31.11
N CYS A 83 -27.76 18.13 -32.19
CA CYS A 83 -28.14 18.46 -33.55
C CYS A 83 -28.03 17.30 -34.53
N TYR A 84 -27.70 16.11 -34.07
CA TYR A 84 -27.56 14.86 -34.84
C TYR A 84 -26.51 14.89 -35.96
N SER A 85 -25.63 15.91 -36.00
CA SER A 85 -24.45 15.92 -36.86
C SER A 85 -23.38 14.97 -36.35
N LYS A 86 -22.41 14.62 -37.19
CA LYS A 86 -21.29 13.76 -36.75
C LYS A 86 -20.44 14.47 -35.67
N LEU A 87 -19.94 13.69 -34.76
CA LEU A 87 -18.88 14.08 -33.83
C LEU A 87 -17.52 13.71 -34.42
N GLN A 88 -16.54 14.58 -34.22
CA GLN A 88 -15.15 14.40 -34.65
C GLN A 88 -14.21 14.73 -33.49
N PRO A 89 -12.99 14.17 -33.45
CA PRO A 89 -12.03 14.55 -32.42
C PRO A 89 -11.74 16.05 -32.48
N THR A 90 -11.87 16.72 -31.32
CA THR A 90 -11.46 18.13 -31.21
C THR A 90 -9.94 18.25 -31.15
N ILE A 91 -9.41 19.45 -31.34
CA ILE A 91 -7.98 19.69 -31.17
C ILE A 91 -7.69 19.86 -29.69
N SER A 92 -6.76 19.05 -29.16
CA SER A 92 -6.30 19.10 -27.78
C SER A 92 -5.27 20.21 -27.53
N ILE A 93 -4.95 20.48 -26.26
CA ILE A 93 -3.90 21.45 -25.86
C ILE A 93 -2.55 21.12 -26.51
N SER A 94 -2.26 19.85 -26.74
CA SER A 94 -1.03 19.41 -27.43
C SER A 94 -0.96 19.78 -28.91
N GLY A 95 -2.06 20.25 -29.50
CA GLY A 95 -2.19 20.53 -30.92
C GLY A 95 -2.53 19.32 -31.79
N ALA A 96 -2.68 18.14 -31.20
CA ALA A 96 -3.10 16.90 -31.85
C ALA A 96 -4.61 16.66 -31.66
N PRO A 97 -5.23 15.73 -32.41
CA PRO A 97 -6.60 15.30 -32.12
C PRO A 97 -6.72 14.78 -30.68
N SER A 98 -7.77 15.21 -29.97
CA SER A 98 -8.04 14.76 -28.60
C SER A 98 -8.26 13.26 -28.53
N THR A 99 -7.77 12.63 -27.45
CA THR A 99 -7.99 11.21 -27.17
C THR A 99 -9.38 10.93 -26.59
N ASP A 100 -9.95 11.89 -25.86
CA ASP A 100 -11.16 11.69 -25.06
C ASP A 100 -12.34 12.56 -25.52
N TRP A 101 -12.08 13.72 -26.09
CA TRP A 101 -13.11 14.68 -26.41
C TRP A 101 -13.44 14.74 -27.90
N LEU A 102 -14.74 14.76 -28.19
CA LEU A 102 -15.27 15.00 -29.53
C LEU A 102 -15.99 16.34 -29.57
N GLU A 103 -15.94 16.99 -30.74
CA GLU A 103 -16.72 18.19 -31.05
C GLU A 103 -17.73 17.92 -32.16
N CYS A 104 -18.81 18.67 -32.17
CA CYS A 104 -19.81 18.60 -33.23
C CYS A 104 -19.26 19.20 -34.52
N SER A 105 -19.36 18.47 -35.64
CA SER A 105 -18.96 18.94 -36.94
C SER A 105 -19.82 20.09 -37.48
N ASN A 106 -20.98 20.37 -36.87
CA ASN A 106 -21.80 21.54 -37.20
C ASN A 106 -21.27 22.76 -36.42
N PRO A 107 -20.70 23.76 -37.13
CA PRO A 107 -20.04 24.90 -36.48
C PRO A 107 -20.98 25.79 -35.66
N VAL A 108 -22.29 25.69 -35.88
CA VAL A 108 -23.31 26.47 -35.15
C VAL A 108 -23.68 25.78 -33.82
N CYS A 109 -23.42 24.48 -33.72
CA CYS A 109 -23.85 23.68 -32.59
C CYS A 109 -22.94 23.86 -31.36
N ASN A 110 -21.65 24.03 -31.53
CA ASN A 110 -20.64 24.21 -30.46
C ASN A 110 -20.74 23.20 -29.32
N THR A 111 -21.09 21.94 -29.61
CA THR A 111 -21.23 20.89 -28.61
C THR A 111 -19.93 20.09 -28.51
N PHE A 112 -19.39 19.96 -27.31
CA PHE A 112 -18.26 19.10 -26.98
C PHE A 112 -18.75 17.95 -26.11
N VAL A 113 -18.21 16.76 -26.32
CA VAL A 113 -18.59 15.54 -25.62
C VAL A 113 -17.35 14.83 -25.11
N ASP A 114 -17.31 14.57 -23.81
CA ASP A 114 -16.31 13.70 -23.19
C ASP A 114 -16.74 12.24 -23.38
N MET A 115 -15.83 11.43 -23.91
CA MET A 115 -16.04 9.99 -24.16
C MET A 115 -15.54 9.12 -23.00
N TYR A 116 -15.21 9.73 -21.87
CA TYR A 116 -14.76 9.01 -20.68
C TYR A 116 -15.91 8.23 -20.03
N HIS A 117 -15.65 6.94 -19.79
CA HIS A 117 -16.53 6.07 -19.06
C HIS A 117 -15.87 5.64 -17.75
N PRO A 118 -16.30 6.17 -16.61
CA PRO A 118 -15.74 5.77 -15.32
C PRO A 118 -16.08 4.31 -14.99
N MET A 119 -15.07 3.55 -14.57
CA MET A 119 -15.29 2.29 -13.89
C MET A 119 -15.97 2.54 -12.54
N GLU A 120 -16.57 1.52 -11.93
CA GLU A 120 -17.36 1.66 -10.70
C GLU A 120 -16.59 2.36 -9.57
N HIS A 121 -15.35 1.95 -9.32
CA HIS A 121 -14.50 2.57 -8.29
C HIS A 121 -14.13 4.04 -8.61
N GLN A 122 -13.97 4.39 -9.90
CA GLN A 122 -13.75 5.76 -10.33
C GLN A 122 -15.00 6.61 -10.15
N ARG A 123 -16.18 6.04 -10.46
CA ARG A 123 -17.46 6.69 -10.23
C ARG A 123 -17.65 7.01 -8.74
N SER A 124 -17.33 6.08 -7.86
CA SER A 124 -17.42 6.30 -6.40
C SER A 124 -16.59 7.51 -5.95
N VAL A 125 -15.40 7.73 -6.54
CA VAL A 125 -14.57 8.93 -6.27
C VAL A 125 -15.23 10.19 -6.84
N HIS A 126 -15.81 10.13 -8.05
CA HIS A 126 -16.46 11.27 -8.70
C HIS A 126 -17.73 11.74 -7.97
N GLU A 127 -18.46 10.81 -7.39
CA GLU A 127 -19.70 11.06 -6.64
C GLU A 127 -19.46 11.43 -5.18
N ASP A 128 -18.23 11.24 -4.69
CA ASP A 128 -17.88 11.51 -3.30
C ASP A 128 -17.89 13.01 -3.00
N SER A 129 -18.67 13.40 -1.98
CA SER A 129 -18.81 14.79 -1.53
C SER A 129 -17.88 15.18 -0.39
N HIS A 130 -17.06 14.28 0.13
CA HIS A 130 -16.12 14.60 1.19
C HIS A 130 -15.06 15.61 0.73
N ARG A 131 -14.59 16.38 1.68
CA ARG A 131 -13.61 17.44 1.42
C ARG A 131 -12.21 16.93 1.16
N ILE A 132 -11.86 15.79 1.74
CA ILE A 132 -10.58 15.11 1.55
C ILE A 132 -10.87 13.69 1.12
N ILE A 133 -10.30 13.29 0.00
CA ILE A 133 -10.54 11.99 -0.61
C ILE A 133 -9.21 11.27 -0.78
N GLY A 134 -9.08 10.11 -0.15
CA GLY A 134 -8.03 9.14 -0.43
C GLY A 134 -8.41 8.32 -1.67
N ASN A 135 -7.74 8.55 -2.80
CA ASN A 135 -7.88 7.74 -4.02
C ASN A 135 -6.74 6.74 -4.08
N PHE A 136 -6.89 5.64 -3.36
CA PHE A 136 -5.85 4.63 -3.18
C PHE A 136 -6.11 3.41 -4.06
N GLY A 137 -5.04 2.79 -4.51
CA GLY A 137 -5.19 1.55 -5.27
C GLY A 137 -3.86 1.01 -5.76
N SER A 138 -3.91 -0.23 -6.21
CA SER A 138 -2.78 -0.91 -6.81
C SER A 138 -2.42 -0.37 -8.19
N TYR A 139 -1.36 -0.92 -8.80
CA TYR A 139 -0.98 -0.54 -10.16
C TYR A 139 -2.09 -0.85 -11.17
N GLY A 140 -2.25 0.04 -12.15
CA GLY A 140 -3.17 -0.14 -13.25
C GLY A 140 -4.65 0.05 -12.90
N THR A 141 -5.04 0.48 -11.71
CA THR A 141 -6.45 0.74 -11.35
C THR A 141 -7.05 1.97 -12.04
N GLY A 142 -6.23 2.83 -12.65
CA GLY A 142 -6.73 4.06 -13.29
C GLY A 142 -6.88 5.26 -12.34
N LYS A 143 -6.23 5.26 -11.18
CA LYS A 143 -6.23 6.38 -10.20
C LYS A 143 -5.93 7.73 -10.86
N THR A 144 -4.85 7.79 -11.64
CA THR A 144 -4.40 9.02 -12.31
C THR A 144 -5.45 9.52 -13.30
N LYS A 145 -6.14 8.62 -14.01
CA LYS A 145 -7.25 9.01 -14.89
C LYS A 145 -8.45 9.55 -14.10
N THR A 146 -8.73 8.99 -12.94
CA THR A 146 -9.76 9.52 -12.02
C THR A 146 -9.41 10.94 -11.58
N SER A 147 -8.16 11.16 -11.15
CA SER A 147 -7.67 12.48 -10.72
C SER A 147 -7.69 13.50 -11.87
N GLU A 148 -7.32 13.10 -13.08
CA GLU A 148 -7.43 13.92 -14.30
C GLU A 148 -8.88 14.36 -14.54
N LYS A 149 -9.83 13.43 -14.49
CA LYS A 149 -11.24 13.72 -14.77
C LYS A 149 -11.91 14.54 -13.65
N GLU A 150 -11.51 14.37 -12.39
CA GLU A 150 -11.92 15.28 -11.31
C GLU A 150 -11.38 16.70 -11.54
N MET A 151 -10.17 16.83 -12.05
CA MET A 151 -9.60 18.13 -12.42
C MET A 151 -10.36 18.78 -13.58
N GLU A 152 -10.64 18.04 -14.66
CA GLU A 152 -11.44 18.50 -15.79
C GLU A 152 -12.84 18.95 -15.34
N LYS A 153 -13.55 18.11 -14.59
CA LYS A 153 -14.84 18.39 -14.00
C LYS A 153 -14.83 19.70 -13.20
N HIS A 154 -13.80 19.87 -12.36
CA HIS A 154 -13.67 21.08 -11.55
C HIS A 154 -13.38 22.33 -12.36
N ILE A 155 -12.59 22.23 -13.44
CA ILE A 155 -12.36 23.32 -14.41
C ILE A 155 -13.68 23.78 -15.02
N PHE A 156 -14.53 22.84 -15.49
CA PHE A 156 -15.78 23.20 -16.15
C PHE A 156 -16.84 23.73 -15.20
N LEU A 157 -16.98 23.12 -14.02
CA LEU A 157 -18.07 23.42 -13.09
C LEU A 157 -17.80 24.61 -12.18
N THR A 158 -16.53 25.06 -12.09
CA THR A 158 -16.14 26.07 -11.10
C THR A 158 -15.44 27.25 -11.78
N PRO A 159 -16.17 28.23 -12.32
CA PRO A 159 -15.57 29.47 -12.83
C PRO A 159 -14.73 30.17 -11.73
N ASN A 160 -13.61 30.78 -12.12
CA ASN A 160 -12.64 31.40 -11.20
C ASN A 160 -12.00 30.42 -10.20
N ALA A 161 -12.04 29.12 -10.46
CA ALA A 161 -11.38 28.14 -9.61
C ALA A 161 -9.87 28.32 -9.60
N ASN A 162 -9.27 28.17 -8.42
CA ASN A 162 -7.83 27.95 -8.29
C ASN A 162 -7.59 26.44 -8.00
N ILE A 163 -7.04 25.76 -8.95
CA ILE A 163 -6.76 24.32 -8.89
C ILE A 163 -5.26 24.14 -8.75
N LEU A 164 -4.84 23.24 -7.88
CA LEU A 164 -3.44 22.88 -7.69
C LEU A 164 -3.23 21.40 -8.03
N LEU A 165 -2.34 21.15 -8.97
CA LEU A 165 -1.83 19.82 -9.27
C LEU A 165 -0.36 19.74 -8.88
N GLY A 166 0.02 18.72 -8.14
CA GLY A 166 1.41 18.51 -7.80
C GLY A 166 1.74 17.10 -7.34
N ALA A 167 3.03 16.86 -7.27
CA ALA A 167 3.66 15.65 -6.78
C ALA A 167 4.92 16.05 -6.01
N ASN A 168 5.65 15.09 -5.46
CA ASN A 168 6.89 15.39 -4.76
C ASN A 168 7.88 16.14 -5.66
N ILE A 169 8.03 15.72 -6.93
CA ILE A 169 8.87 16.40 -7.92
C ILE A 169 8.10 16.71 -9.21
N THR A 170 8.55 17.75 -9.92
CA THR A 170 7.93 18.25 -11.14
C THR A 170 7.74 17.17 -12.22
N SER A 171 8.74 16.34 -12.46
CA SER A 171 8.69 15.31 -13.51
C SER A 171 7.59 14.27 -13.30
N GLN A 172 7.15 14.03 -12.06
CA GLN A 172 6.09 13.06 -11.77
C GLN A 172 4.74 13.49 -12.33
N TYR A 173 4.33 14.75 -12.14
CA TYR A 173 3.06 15.20 -12.71
C TYR A 173 3.16 15.57 -14.20
N GLU A 174 4.33 16.07 -14.66
CA GLU A 174 4.52 16.42 -16.07
C GLU A 174 4.52 15.21 -17.01
N GLN A 175 5.16 14.11 -16.60
CA GLN A 175 5.27 12.91 -17.43
C GLN A 175 4.04 11.99 -17.34
N THR A 176 3.16 12.22 -16.38
CA THR A 176 1.97 11.41 -16.12
C THR A 176 0.70 12.21 -16.43
N LEU A 177 0.00 12.69 -15.40
CA LEU A 177 -1.31 13.31 -15.51
C LEU A 177 -1.33 14.52 -16.44
N LEU A 178 -0.39 15.45 -16.32
CA LEU A 178 -0.39 16.67 -17.16
C LEU A 178 -0.21 16.34 -18.64
N ARG A 179 0.67 15.40 -18.94
CA ARG A 179 0.88 14.93 -20.32
C ARG A 179 -0.40 14.34 -20.94
N ASP A 180 -1.13 13.54 -20.16
CA ASP A 180 -2.35 12.90 -20.64
C ASP A 180 -3.49 13.92 -20.72
N PHE A 181 -3.61 14.82 -19.76
CA PHE A 181 -4.52 15.97 -19.81
C PHE A 181 -4.29 16.85 -21.03
N GLU A 182 -3.05 17.21 -21.37
CA GLU A 182 -2.75 18.01 -22.55
C GLU A 182 -3.12 17.32 -23.89
N LYS A 183 -3.13 15.98 -23.91
CA LYS A 183 -3.56 15.20 -25.08
C LYS A 183 -5.08 15.02 -25.16
N SER A 184 -5.75 15.03 -24.01
CA SER A 184 -7.20 14.82 -23.96
C SER A 184 -7.97 16.14 -24.02
N PHE A 185 -7.59 17.15 -23.24
CA PHE A 185 -8.38 18.34 -23.00
C PHE A 185 -8.45 19.27 -24.22
N PRO A 186 -9.66 19.76 -24.62
CA PRO A 186 -9.83 20.59 -25.80
C PRO A 186 -9.13 21.95 -25.68
N GLN A 187 -8.33 22.29 -26.68
CA GLN A 187 -7.62 23.57 -26.77
C GLN A 187 -8.58 24.79 -26.78
N ALA A 188 -9.80 24.63 -27.29
CA ALA A 188 -10.81 25.68 -27.33
C ALA A 188 -11.15 26.27 -25.94
N PHE A 189 -10.94 25.52 -24.86
CA PHE A 189 -11.19 26.01 -23.50
C PHE A 189 -9.95 26.63 -22.85
N LEU A 190 -8.77 26.55 -23.46
CA LEU A 190 -7.55 27.16 -22.94
C LEU A 190 -7.50 28.65 -23.34
N LYS A 191 -7.37 29.53 -22.34
CA LYS A 191 -7.19 30.98 -22.51
C LYS A 191 -5.71 31.36 -22.63
N GLY A 192 -4.85 30.67 -21.88
CA GLY A 192 -3.42 30.93 -21.88
C GLY A 192 -2.63 29.95 -21.01
N ARG A 193 -1.31 29.95 -21.20
CA ARG A 193 -0.38 29.13 -20.38
C ARG A 193 0.92 29.87 -20.11
N SER A 194 1.55 29.57 -18.99
CA SER A 194 2.90 30.00 -18.70
C SER A 194 3.70 28.83 -18.13
N VAL A 195 4.61 28.30 -18.94
CA VAL A 195 5.50 27.19 -18.53
C VAL A 195 6.42 27.64 -17.38
N GLN A 196 7.03 28.85 -17.49
CA GLN A 196 7.94 29.36 -16.46
C GLN A 196 7.27 29.56 -15.10
N LYS A 197 6.00 29.98 -15.10
CA LYS A 197 5.24 30.22 -13.88
C LYS A 197 4.43 29.00 -13.43
N GLY A 198 4.40 27.94 -14.24
CA GLY A 198 3.69 26.69 -13.97
C GLY A 198 2.19 26.90 -13.78
N TYR A 199 1.47 27.43 -14.80
CA TYR A 199 0.02 27.51 -14.78
C TYR A 199 -0.60 27.46 -16.17
N LEU A 200 -1.88 27.04 -16.20
CA LEU A 200 -2.79 27.12 -17.33
C LEU A 200 -4.03 27.91 -16.91
N ASP A 201 -4.47 28.86 -17.77
CA ASP A 201 -5.69 29.64 -17.58
C ASP A 201 -6.76 29.20 -18.59
N PHE A 202 -8.00 29.10 -18.13
CA PHE A 202 -9.15 28.67 -18.92
C PHE A 202 -10.10 29.82 -19.20
N ILE A 203 -10.99 29.64 -20.22
CA ILE A 203 -11.89 30.70 -20.70
C ILE A 203 -12.92 31.17 -19.66
N ASN A 204 -13.20 30.37 -18.62
CA ASN A 204 -14.07 30.70 -17.50
C ASN A 204 -13.29 31.28 -16.31
N ASP A 205 -12.05 31.75 -16.54
CA ASP A 205 -11.14 32.30 -15.54
C ASP A 205 -10.69 31.30 -14.44
N ALA A 206 -10.94 30.01 -14.62
CA ALA A 206 -10.32 28.99 -13.79
C ALA A 206 -8.80 28.92 -14.10
N ARG A 207 -8.00 28.63 -13.10
CA ARG A 207 -6.54 28.48 -13.20
C ARG A 207 -6.08 27.16 -12.63
N LEU A 208 -5.35 26.38 -13.41
CA LEU A 208 -4.60 25.22 -12.96
C LEU A 208 -3.15 25.62 -12.68
N MET A 209 -2.73 25.47 -11.46
CA MET A 209 -1.36 25.70 -11.00
C MET A 209 -0.62 24.37 -10.84
N LEU A 210 0.63 24.35 -11.30
CA LEU A 210 1.51 23.18 -11.28
C LEU A 210 2.66 23.46 -10.33
N ARG A 211 2.80 22.65 -9.28
CA ARG A 211 3.86 22.86 -8.26
C ARG A 211 4.42 21.53 -7.77
N PRO A 212 5.74 21.40 -7.58
CA PRO A 212 6.29 20.35 -6.76
C PRO A 212 5.94 20.60 -5.29
N PHE A 213 5.79 19.52 -4.52
CA PHE A 213 5.48 19.56 -3.07
C PHE A 213 6.70 19.22 -2.20
N ASP A 214 7.89 19.40 -2.76
CA ASP A 214 9.19 19.20 -2.11
C ASP A 214 9.42 20.16 -0.93
N ASP A 215 8.79 21.33 -0.96
CA ASP A 215 8.93 22.38 0.06
C ASP A 215 7.54 22.87 0.53
N PRO A 216 7.05 22.41 1.70
CA PRO A 216 5.76 22.82 2.24
C PRO A 216 5.60 24.32 2.44
N ASP A 217 6.69 25.07 2.68
CA ASP A 217 6.65 26.51 2.92
C ASP A 217 6.24 27.29 1.68
N LYS A 218 6.56 26.82 0.50
CA LYS A 218 6.15 27.42 -0.78
C LYS A 218 4.65 27.29 -1.07
N LEU A 219 3.94 26.40 -0.36
CA LEU A 219 2.52 26.14 -0.57
C LEU A 219 1.60 27.09 0.21
N ARG A 220 2.16 27.99 1.03
CA ARG A 220 1.40 28.84 1.97
C ARG A 220 0.66 30.01 1.35
N SER A 221 0.95 30.41 0.13
CA SER A 221 0.55 31.74 -0.40
C SER A 221 -0.78 31.79 -1.12
N ASN A 222 -1.39 30.66 -1.49
CA ASN A 222 -2.62 30.63 -2.30
C ASN A 222 -3.78 29.94 -1.59
N ASN A 223 -5.00 30.20 -2.10
CA ASN A 223 -6.22 29.51 -1.69
C ASN A 223 -6.72 28.68 -2.86
N TYR A 224 -7.05 27.42 -2.62
CA TYR A 224 -7.44 26.47 -3.65
C TYR A 224 -8.89 26.03 -3.48
N SER A 225 -9.53 25.71 -4.61
CA SER A 225 -10.82 25.04 -4.68
C SER A 225 -10.65 23.53 -4.88
N LEU A 226 -9.60 23.12 -5.60
CA LEU A 226 -9.21 21.73 -5.74
C LEU A 226 -7.69 21.61 -5.57
N VAL A 227 -7.26 20.57 -4.86
CA VAL A 227 -5.86 20.15 -4.77
C VAL A 227 -5.78 18.69 -5.15
N ILE A 228 -4.86 18.33 -6.04
CA ILE A 228 -4.54 16.94 -6.40
C ILE A 228 -3.09 16.68 -6.03
N MET A 229 -2.90 15.72 -5.12
CA MET A 229 -1.59 15.23 -4.68
C MET A 229 -1.33 13.87 -5.34
N LEU A 230 -0.48 13.86 -6.37
CA LEU A 230 -0.10 12.63 -7.07
C LEU A 230 1.03 11.93 -6.31
N GLU A 231 0.95 10.60 -6.25
CA GLU A 231 1.89 9.76 -5.49
C GLU A 231 2.08 10.27 -4.05
N ALA A 232 0.96 10.51 -3.37
CA ALA A 232 0.91 11.18 -2.08
C ALA A 232 1.80 10.53 -1.01
N SER A 233 2.04 9.22 -1.08
CA SER A 233 2.97 8.52 -0.17
C SER A 233 4.42 9.01 -0.24
N GLU A 234 4.82 9.63 -1.35
CA GLU A 234 6.17 10.17 -1.54
C GLU A 234 6.29 11.64 -1.07
N ILE A 235 5.17 12.27 -0.74
CA ILE A 235 5.10 13.67 -0.30
C ILE A 235 5.19 13.74 1.22
N ASN A 236 5.85 14.79 1.75
CA ASN A 236 5.90 15.02 3.19
C ASN A 236 4.50 15.32 3.75
N ALA A 237 4.14 14.74 4.90
CA ALA A 237 2.91 15.00 5.63
C ALA A 237 2.65 16.49 5.89
N ASP A 238 3.68 17.30 6.12
CA ASP A 238 3.57 18.73 6.32
C ASP A 238 2.95 19.44 5.11
N ALA A 239 3.21 18.98 3.88
CA ALA A 239 2.58 19.51 2.68
C ALA A 239 1.08 19.26 2.68
N PHE A 240 0.64 18.05 3.06
CA PHE A 240 -0.78 17.71 3.21
C PHE A 240 -1.46 18.59 4.26
N HIS A 241 -0.88 18.74 5.44
CA HIS A 241 -1.44 19.59 6.51
C HIS A 241 -1.51 21.07 6.09
N GLN A 242 -0.51 21.57 5.38
CA GLN A 242 -0.54 22.92 4.82
C GLN A 242 -1.68 23.06 3.79
N LEU A 243 -1.78 22.17 2.82
CA LEU A 243 -2.77 22.22 1.75
C LEU A 243 -4.20 22.04 2.26
N LYS A 244 -4.44 21.18 3.26
CA LYS A 244 -5.73 21.05 3.96
C LYS A 244 -6.23 22.42 4.45
N THR A 245 -5.36 23.28 4.98
CA THR A 245 -5.71 24.63 5.45
C THR A 245 -5.93 25.62 4.31
N ARG A 246 -5.53 25.32 3.08
CA ARG A 246 -5.63 26.18 1.90
C ARG A 246 -6.86 25.91 1.04
N LEU A 247 -7.66 24.91 1.36
CA LEU A 247 -8.96 24.64 0.72
C LEU A 247 -10.00 25.69 1.14
N ARG A 248 -9.86 26.90 0.68
CA ARG A 248 -10.70 28.04 1.05
C ARG A 248 -11.01 29.03 -0.08
N ASN A 249 -10.81 28.62 -1.35
CA ASN A 249 -11.25 29.41 -2.49
C ASN A 249 -12.78 29.32 -2.59
N ASN A 250 -13.46 30.47 -2.51
CA ASN A 250 -14.92 30.57 -2.49
C ASN A 250 -15.57 30.33 -3.86
N ALA A 251 -14.79 30.21 -4.95
CA ALA A 251 -15.35 29.84 -6.25
C ALA A 251 -16.06 28.48 -6.23
N ALA A 252 -15.62 27.56 -5.35
CA ALA A 252 -16.25 26.25 -5.16
C ALA A 252 -17.22 26.22 -3.98
N THR A 253 -17.93 27.32 -3.72
CA THR A 253 -18.97 27.40 -2.70
C THR A 253 -20.16 28.18 -3.24
N HIS A 254 -21.36 27.77 -2.91
CA HIS A 254 -22.59 28.46 -3.25
C HIS A 254 -23.52 28.50 -2.04
N TYR A 255 -23.96 29.69 -1.66
CA TYR A 255 -24.99 29.85 -0.64
C TYR A 255 -26.36 30.01 -1.30
N ASP A 256 -27.27 29.09 -1.01
CA ASP A 256 -28.67 29.18 -1.42
C ASP A 256 -29.48 29.83 -0.29
N PRO A 257 -29.99 31.05 -0.47
CA PRO A 257 -30.77 31.72 0.55
C PRO A 257 -32.18 31.09 0.77
N ASN A 258 -32.70 30.34 -0.18
CA ASN A 258 -34.02 29.71 -0.07
C ASN A 258 -33.98 28.51 0.87
N SER A 259 -32.98 27.69 0.77
CA SER A 259 -32.79 26.53 1.63
C SER A 259 -31.93 26.82 2.86
N ASN A 260 -31.34 28.04 2.96
CA ASN A 260 -30.36 28.41 3.98
C ASN A 260 -29.17 27.42 4.05
N THR A 261 -28.77 26.89 2.89
CA THR A 261 -27.74 25.85 2.76
C THR A 261 -26.54 26.41 2.00
N THR A 262 -25.34 26.10 2.47
CA THR A 262 -24.12 26.36 1.74
C THR A 262 -23.62 25.06 1.11
N TYR A 263 -23.61 25.02 -0.20
CA TYR A 263 -22.98 23.96 -0.97
C TYR A 263 -21.49 24.23 -1.04
N ASP A 264 -20.67 23.22 -0.71
CA ASP A 264 -19.21 23.31 -0.70
C ASP A 264 -18.64 22.08 -1.40
N TRP A 265 -18.02 22.26 -2.57
CA TRP A 265 -17.40 21.18 -3.35
C TRP A 265 -15.87 21.36 -3.48
N ARG A 266 -15.26 22.11 -2.54
CA ARG A 266 -13.81 22.15 -2.42
C ARG A 266 -13.27 20.78 -2.06
N LYS A 267 -12.25 20.30 -2.80
CA LYS A 267 -11.69 18.97 -2.60
C LYS A 267 -10.16 18.97 -2.51
N LEU A 268 -9.63 18.04 -1.71
CA LEU A 268 -8.24 17.63 -1.75
C LEU A 268 -8.21 16.12 -2.01
N ILE A 269 -7.57 15.70 -3.09
CA ILE A 269 -7.45 14.30 -3.49
C ILE A 269 -6.02 13.84 -3.26
N CYS A 270 -5.86 12.83 -2.41
CA CYS A 270 -4.61 12.14 -2.17
C CYS A 270 -4.58 10.87 -3.02
N GLU A 271 -3.86 10.90 -4.14
CA GLU A 271 -3.70 9.74 -5.02
C GLU A 271 -2.43 8.99 -4.65
N SER A 272 -2.51 7.70 -4.38
CA SER A 272 -1.33 6.88 -4.08
C SER A 272 -1.57 5.39 -4.21
N ASN A 273 -0.48 4.65 -4.34
CA ASN A 273 -0.47 3.24 -3.96
C ASN A 273 -0.53 3.11 -2.43
N PRO A 274 -1.01 1.99 -1.89
CA PRO A 274 -0.99 1.75 -0.45
C PRO A 274 0.40 1.91 0.16
N ASP A 275 0.49 2.63 1.28
CA ASP A 275 1.73 2.83 2.03
C ASP A 275 1.46 2.93 3.53
N SER A 276 2.45 2.64 4.37
CA SER A 276 2.35 2.69 5.83
C SER A 276 2.52 4.09 6.43
N GLY A 277 2.92 5.07 5.59
CA GLY A 277 3.17 6.43 6.03
C GLY A 277 1.90 7.21 6.39
N TRP A 278 1.99 8.54 6.36
CA TRP A 278 0.93 9.46 6.75
C TRP A 278 -0.38 9.27 5.96
N ILE A 279 -0.33 8.81 4.70
CA ILE A 279 -1.56 8.53 3.93
C ILE A 279 -2.42 7.45 4.61
N ARG A 280 -1.80 6.51 5.35
CA ARG A 280 -2.52 5.53 6.16
C ARG A 280 -3.03 6.15 7.45
N THR A 281 -2.19 6.85 8.22
CA THR A 281 -2.56 7.38 9.54
C THR A 281 -3.47 8.60 9.47
N ASP A 282 -3.23 9.53 8.52
CA ASP A 282 -3.87 10.84 8.50
C ASP A 282 -5.02 10.93 7.46
N VAL A 283 -5.16 9.91 6.60
CA VAL A 283 -6.25 9.83 5.62
C VAL A 283 -7.04 8.54 5.79
N LEU A 284 -6.45 7.35 5.57
CA LEU A 284 -7.21 6.09 5.56
C LEU A 284 -7.85 5.79 6.91
N LEU A 285 -7.05 5.74 8.00
CA LEU A 285 -7.52 5.32 9.33
C LEU A 285 -8.47 6.31 9.99
N VAL A 286 -8.45 7.56 9.57
CA VAL A 286 -9.34 8.61 10.09
C VAL A 286 -10.55 8.86 9.17
N SER A 287 -10.66 8.17 8.05
CA SER A 287 -11.78 8.30 7.11
C SER A 287 -13.10 7.90 7.76
N SER A 288 -14.13 8.74 7.59
CA SER A 288 -15.50 8.44 8.01
C SER A 288 -16.16 7.38 7.15
N GLN A 289 -15.68 7.22 5.91
CA GLN A 289 -16.12 6.21 4.96
C GLN A 289 -14.92 5.62 4.25
N ILE A 290 -14.86 4.28 4.18
CA ILE A 290 -13.86 3.55 3.38
C ILE A 290 -14.62 2.64 2.43
N THR A 291 -14.42 2.83 1.13
CA THR A 291 -15.02 2.01 0.07
C THR A 291 -13.95 1.16 -0.59
N GLN A 292 -14.19 -0.14 -0.70
CA GLN A 292 -13.24 -1.11 -1.25
C GLN A 292 -13.79 -1.71 -2.54
N HIS A 293 -12.98 -1.72 -3.59
CA HIS A 293 -13.35 -2.21 -4.92
C HIS A 293 -12.39 -3.30 -5.39
N GLY A 294 -12.96 -4.36 -5.95
CA GLY A 294 -12.22 -5.52 -6.47
C GLY A 294 -12.16 -6.67 -5.48
N LYS A 295 -11.84 -7.85 -6.01
CA LYS A 295 -11.85 -9.11 -5.25
C LYS A 295 -10.78 -9.16 -4.15
N PHE A 296 -9.67 -8.48 -4.37
CA PHE A 296 -8.51 -8.51 -3.49
C PHE A 296 -8.47 -7.35 -2.50
N ALA A 297 -9.28 -6.30 -2.71
CA ALA A 297 -9.30 -5.14 -1.83
C ALA A 297 -10.06 -5.38 -0.52
N GLN A 298 -10.85 -6.45 -0.42
CA GLN A 298 -11.68 -6.75 0.76
C GLN A 298 -10.87 -6.97 2.05
N ASP A 299 -9.63 -7.48 1.91
CA ASP A 299 -8.70 -7.68 3.04
C ASP A 299 -7.63 -6.58 3.11
N SER A 300 -7.84 -5.47 2.42
CA SER A 300 -6.82 -4.41 2.29
C SER A 300 -6.60 -3.60 3.57
N TYR A 301 -7.45 -3.78 4.55
CA TYR A 301 -7.51 -2.97 5.74
C TYR A 301 -7.84 -3.82 6.96
N ASP A 302 -6.93 -3.90 7.91
CA ASP A 302 -7.04 -4.70 9.14
C ASP A 302 -7.13 -3.87 10.44
N GLY A 303 -7.21 -2.53 10.30
CA GLY A 303 -7.22 -1.62 11.44
C GLY A 303 -8.64 -1.37 11.96
N ALA A 304 -8.89 -1.59 13.24
CA ALA A 304 -10.04 -1.02 13.89
C ALA A 304 -9.92 0.51 13.87
N LEU A 305 -10.90 1.19 13.24
CA LEU A 305 -11.02 2.65 13.36
C LEU A 305 -11.20 2.97 14.85
N ASP A 306 -10.34 3.83 15.40
CA ASP A 306 -10.64 4.44 16.69
C ASP A 306 -11.79 5.44 16.47
N PRO A 307 -12.99 5.21 17.05
CA PRO A 307 -14.13 6.10 16.85
C PRO A 307 -13.85 7.57 17.23
N LEU A 308 -12.85 7.81 18.10
CA LEU A 308 -12.47 9.15 18.55
C LEU A 308 -11.56 9.88 17.55
N SER A 309 -10.97 9.18 16.59
CA SER A 309 -10.07 9.76 15.60
C SER A 309 -10.72 10.02 14.23
N ILE A 310 -11.98 9.60 14.04
CA ILE A 310 -12.69 9.74 12.76
C ILE A 310 -12.93 11.22 12.42
N ASP A 311 -12.50 11.63 11.21
CA ASP A 311 -12.78 12.95 10.63
C ASP A 311 -13.90 12.81 9.56
N SER A 312 -15.06 13.40 9.86
CA SER A 312 -16.23 13.34 8.96
C SER A 312 -16.01 14.05 7.62
N SER A 313 -14.94 14.80 7.46
CA SER A 313 -14.60 15.46 6.19
C SER A 313 -13.71 14.60 5.28
N ILE A 314 -13.32 13.41 5.72
CA ILE A 314 -12.39 12.52 5.03
C ILE A 314 -13.08 11.21 4.63
N SER A 315 -12.86 10.78 3.40
CA SER A 315 -13.22 9.47 2.87
C SER A 315 -12.03 8.82 2.18
N SER A 316 -12.09 7.52 1.98
CA SER A 316 -11.08 6.77 1.22
C SER A 316 -11.71 5.73 0.32
N HIS A 317 -11.19 5.63 -0.89
CA HIS A 317 -11.52 4.61 -1.88
C HIS A 317 -10.28 3.77 -2.14
N VAL A 318 -10.40 2.47 -1.97
CA VAL A 318 -9.30 1.52 -2.16
C VAL A 318 -9.66 0.54 -3.27
N ALA A 319 -8.84 0.46 -4.31
CA ALA A 319 -9.09 -0.40 -5.46
C ALA A 319 -7.94 -1.37 -5.73
N SER A 320 -8.26 -2.63 -6.05
CA SER A 320 -7.29 -3.61 -6.52
C SER A 320 -7.21 -3.64 -8.05
N THR A 321 -6.12 -4.17 -8.61
CA THR A 321 -5.87 -4.17 -10.08
C THR A 321 -6.96 -4.87 -10.89
N ASP A 322 -7.64 -5.85 -10.32
CA ASP A 322 -8.68 -6.65 -11.00
C ASP A 322 -9.96 -5.88 -11.35
N VAL A 323 -10.14 -4.67 -10.82
CA VAL A 323 -11.29 -3.82 -11.21
C VAL A 323 -11.14 -3.23 -12.61
N ASN A 324 -9.92 -3.17 -13.15
CA ASN A 324 -9.66 -2.54 -14.43
C ASN A 324 -9.73 -3.55 -15.58
N HIS A 325 -10.89 -3.59 -16.23
CA HIS A 325 -11.14 -4.45 -17.38
C HIS A 325 -10.45 -3.99 -18.70
N TYR A 326 -9.80 -2.83 -18.71
CA TYR A 326 -8.98 -2.38 -19.86
C TYR A 326 -7.57 -2.98 -19.85
N LEU A 327 -7.15 -3.59 -18.75
CA LEU A 327 -5.86 -4.27 -18.67
C LEU A 327 -5.92 -5.63 -19.40
N PRO A 328 -4.79 -6.11 -19.94
CA PRO A 328 -4.69 -7.48 -20.46
C PRO A 328 -5.15 -8.52 -19.42
N ALA A 329 -5.84 -9.57 -19.86
CA ALA A 329 -6.40 -10.58 -18.97
C ALA A 329 -5.35 -11.30 -18.08
N ASP A 330 -4.11 -11.37 -18.56
CA ASP A 330 -2.97 -11.98 -17.86
C ASP A 330 -2.12 -10.97 -17.05
N TYR A 331 -2.53 -9.69 -17.00
CA TYR A 331 -1.74 -8.62 -16.37
C TYR A 331 -1.30 -8.94 -14.94
N ILE A 332 -2.22 -9.42 -14.09
CA ILE A 332 -1.93 -9.78 -12.70
C ILE A 332 -0.98 -10.97 -12.66
N GLN A 333 -1.24 -12.01 -13.46
CA GLN A 333 -0.43 -13.22 -13.50
C GLN A 333 1.01 -12.93 -13.95
N VAL A 334 1.19 -12.13 -14.99
CA VAL A 334 2.51 -11.78 -15.52
C VAL A 334 3.29 -10.93 -14.50
N ASN A 335 2.63 -9.93 -13.89
CA ASN A 335 3.28 -9.02 -12.96
C ASN A 335 3.50 -9.61 -11.56
N SER A 336 2.81 -10.68 -11.19
CA SER A 336 3.05 -11.39 -9.92
C SER A 336 4.20 -12.41 -10.00
N LYS A 337 4.62 -12.80 -11.21
CA LYS A 337 5.66 -13.82 -11.40
C LYS A 337 6.98 -13.36 -10.77
N ASN A 338 7.55 -14.21 -9.91
CA ASN A 338 8.80 -13.97 -9.19
C ASN A 338 8.77 -12.72 -8.27
N LYS A 339 7.58 -12.30 -7.83
CA LYS A 339 7.44 -11.24 -6.84
C LYS A 339 7.09 -11.82 -5.48
N PRO A 340 7.64 -11.26 -4.39
CA PRO A 340 7.26 -11.67 -3.04
C PRO A 340 5.80 -11.33 -2.76
N ILE A 341 5.16 -12.09 -1.86
CA ILE A 341 3.74 -11.97 -1.56
C ILE A 341 3.35 -10.55 -1.07
N TRP A 342 4.19 -9.91 -0.27
CA TRP A 342 3.95 -8.54 0.21
C TRP A 342 3.88 -7.53 -0.94
N TRP A 343 4.72 -7.71 -1.98
CA TRP A 343 4.71 -6.86 -3.16
C TRP A 343 3.41 -7.02 -3.95
N ILE A 344 2.98 -8.28 -4.15
CA ILE A 344 1.72 -8.61 -4.83
C ILE A 344 0.54 -7.98 -4.08
N LYS A 345 0.48 -8.17 -2.77
CA LYS A 345 -0.61 -7.63 -1.95
C LYS A 345 -0.65 -6.10 -1.95
N ARG A 346 0.50 -5.44 -1.89
CA ARG A 346 0.58 -3.98 -1.95
C ARG A 346 0.24 -3.44 -3.35
N PHE A 347 0.92 -3.93 -4.38
CA PHE A 347 0.94 -3.30 -5.70
C PHE A 347 -0.04 -3.89 -6.72
N LEU A 348 -0.62 -5.07 -6.46
CA LEU A 348 -1.65 -5.67 -7.31
C LEU A 348 -2.99 -5.84 -6.59
N HIS A 349 -2.98 -6.04 -5.27
CA HIS A 349 -4.21 -6.20 -4.49
C HIS A 349 -4.66 -4.92 -3.77
N GLY A 350 -3.84 -3.87 -3.71
CA GLY A 350 -4.20 -2.61 -3.07
C GLY A 350 -4.23 -2.67 -1.54
N SER A 351 -3.52 -3.64 -0.92
CA SER A 351 -3.58 -3.86 0.52
C SER A 351 -2.68 -2.91 1.31
N PHE A 352 -3.24 -2.20 2.27
CA PHE A 352 -2.53 -1.43 3.28
C PHE A 352 -1.97 -2.28 4.43
N ALA A 353 -2.51 -3.47 4.66
CA ALA A 353 -2.00 -4.40 5.67
C ALA A 353 -0.52 -4.79 5.42
N PHE A 354 -0.09 -4.75 4.16
CA PHE A 354 1.28 -5.01 3.73
C PHE A 354 2.03 -3.73 3.31
N ALA A 355 1.44 -2.55 3.53
CA ALA A 355 2.04 -1.26 3.21
C ALA A 355 3.07 -0.80 4.26
N GLU A 356 3.22 -1.53 5.38
CA GLU A 356 4.05 -1.09 6.50
C GLU A 356 5.55 -1.11 6.24
N GLY A 357 6.00 -1.50 5.05
CA GLY A 357 7.44 -1.61 4.79
C GLY A 357 8.14 -2.58 5.75
N LEU A 358 7.37 -3.40 6.48
CA LEU A 358 7.89 -4.38 7.41
C LEU A 358 8.72 -5.41 6.66
N VAL A 359 9.87 -5.75 7.23
CA VAL A 359 10.71 -6.82 6.70
C VAL A 359 10.01 -8.17 6.89
N TYR A 360 9.27 -8.33 7.99
CA TYR A 360 8.54 -9.54 8.37
C TYR A 360 7.05 -9.26 8.66
N PRO A 361 6.23 -9.01 7.64
CA PRO A 361 4.84 -8.57 7.83
C PRO A 361 3.96 -9.63 8.53
N ASN A 362 4.27 -10.92 8.38
CA ASN A 362 3.51 -12.02 8.97
C ASN A 362 4.09 -12.55 10.30
N ALA A 363 5.13 -11.92 10.83
CA ALA A 363 5.77 -12.37 12.06
C ALA A 363 4.85 -12.39 13.29
N ALA A 364 3.84 -11.51 13.32
CA ALA A 364 2.85 -11.48 14.38
C ALA A 364 2.07 -12.81 14.50
N ASN A 365 1.87 -13.52 13.39
CA ASN A 365 1.18 -14.81 13.36
C ASN A 365 2.02 -15.96 13.94
N CYS A 366 3.32 -15.74 14.13
CA CYS A 366 4.24 -16.72 14.71
C CYS A 366 4.27 -16.68 16.24
N ILE A 367 3.63 -15.68 16.88
CA ILE A 367 3.64 -15.51 18.33
C ILE A 367 2.64 -16.48 18.95
N VAL A 368 3.15 -17.32 19.85
CA VAL A 368 2.34 -18.34 20.53
C VAL A 368 2.54 -18.27 22.05
N PRO A 369 1.54 -18.67 22.85
CA PRO A 369 1.69 -18.71 24.32
C PRO A 369 2.86 -19.58 24.74
N THR A 370 3.65 -19.09 25.72
CA THR A 370 4.77 -19.82 26.30
C THR A 370 4.25 -21.01 27.11
N PRO A 371 4.64 -22.25 26.76
CA PRO A 371 4.33 -23.41 27.61
C PRO A 371 5.03 -23.28 28.98
N ARG A 372 4.30 -23.60 30.04
CA ARG A 372 4.77 -23.45 31.43
C ARG A 372 4.62 -24.77 32.20
N ASP A 373 5.50 -24.97 33.17
CA ASP A 373 5.40 -26.08 34.14
C ASP A 373 4.31 -25.83 35.19
N ALA A 374 4.16 -26.76 36.12
CA ALA A 374 3.18 -26.68 37.21
C ALA A 374 3.41 -25.48 38.16
N ASP A 375 4.64 -24.97 38.21
CA ASP A 375 5.02 -23.80 39.01
C ASP A 375 4.88 -22.49 38.23
N GLY A 376 4.37 -22.53 36.99
CA GLY A 376 4.20 -21.37 36.11
C GLY A 376 5.49 -20.89 35.43
N LYS A 377 6.60 -21.64 35.50
CA LYS A 377 7.86 -21.29 34.84
C LYS A 377 7.86 -21.74 33.38
N PRO A 378 8.45 -20.94 32.47
CA PRO A 378 8.61 -21.37 31.08
C PRO A 378 9.33 -22.71 30.98
N LEU A 379 8.83 -23.57 30.06
CA LEU A 379 9.54 -24.80 29.75
C LEU A 379 10.87 -24.47 29.05
N THR A 380 11.85 -25.36 29.22
CA THR A 380 13.20 -25.21 28.68
C THR A 380 13.61 -26.48 27.93
N PRO A 381 14.70 -26.51 27.14
CA PRO A 381 15.13 -27.67 26.36
C PRO A 381 15.31 -28.96 27.21
N LYS A 382 15.59 -28.86 28.52
CA LYS A 382 15.66 -30.03 29.40
C LYS A 382 14.36 -30.84 29.47
N HIS A 383 13.21 -30.21 29.20
CA HIS A 383 11.91 -30.87 29.16
C HIS A 383 11.63 -31.56 27.81
N PHE A 384 12.47 -31.29 26.80
CA PHE A 384 12.33 -31.76 25.43
C PHE A 384 13.66 -32.37 24.95
N PRO A 385 13.99 -33.63 25.34
CA PRO A 385 15.28 -34.25 25.02
C PRO A 385 15.57 -34.35 23.53
N ASP A 386 14.52 -34.45 22.71
CA ASP A 386 14.61 -34.59 21.26
C ASP A 386 14.87 -33.26 20.54
N TRP A 387 14.76 -32.13 21.23
CA TRP A 387 15.01 -30.83 20.63
C TRP A 387 16.49 -30.62 20.30
N LYS A 388 16.72 -29.99 19.16
CA LYS A 388 18.04 -29.49 18.77
C LYS A 388 18.06 -27.99 18.88
N VAL A 389 18.99 -27.45 19.65
CA VAL A 389 19.05 -26.04 20.02
C VAL A 389 20.09 -25.29 19.23
N LEU A 390 19.72 -24.12 18.76
CA LEU A 390 20.60 -23.13 18.13
C LEU A 390 20.68 -21.90 19.04
N VAL A 391 21.88 -21.29 19.10
CA VAL A 391 22.08 -20.06 19.84
C VAL A 391 22.81 -19.09 18.93
N ALA A 392 22.33 -17.85 18.84
CA ALA A 392 22.99 -16.79 18.12
C ALA A 392 23.13 -15.54 18.99
N HIS A 393 24.21 -14.81 18.77
CA HIS A 393 24.60 -13.64 19.54
C HIS A 393 24.88 -12.46 18.61
N ASP A 394 24.11 -11.39 18.78
CA ASP A 394 24.43 -10.07 18.20
C ASP A 394 25.09 -9.21 19.26
N TYR A 395 26.34 -8.79 19.01
CA TYR A 395 27.18 -8.08 19.96
C TYR A 395 27.10 -6.58 19.75
N GLY A 396 26.66 -5.85 20.75
CA GLY A 396 26.73 -4.39 20.82
C GLY A 396 27.62 -3.94 21.98
N LEU A 397 28.64 -3.12 21.71
CA LEU A 397 29.49 -2.55 22.76
C LEU A 397 28.87 -1.32 23.41
N MET A 398 28.28 -0.45 22.61
CA MET A 398 27.58 0.79 23.04
C MET A 398 26.07 0.67 22.84
N ASP A 399 25.64 -0.35 22.09
CA ASP A 399 24.26 -0.70 21.82
C ASP A 399 23.85 -1.97 22.57
N GLU A 400 22.65 -2.46 22.30
CA GLU A 400 22.17 -3.69 22.91
C GLU A 400 22.91 -4.92 22.39
N ALA A 401 23.33 -5.79 23.31
CA ALA A 401 23.82 -7.13 23.02
C ALA A 401 22.75 -8.14 23.30
N THR A 402 22.47 -9.05 22.35
CA THR A 402 21.40 -10.02 22.45
C THR A 402 21.88 -11.46 22.24
N PHE A 403 21.25 -12.40 22.96
CA PHE A 403 21.36 -13.83 22.71
C PHE A 403 19.97 -14.39 22.40
N VAL A 404 19.81 -14.98 21.23
CA VAL A 404 18.57 -15.66 20.82
C VAL A 404 18.78 -17.16 20.91
N TYR A 405 17.86 -17.82 21.59
CA TYR A 405 17.85 -19.26 21.78
C TYR A 405 16.64 -19.85 21.08
N ALA A 406 16.87 -20.69 20.09
CA ALA A 406 15.83 -21.38 19.34
C ALA A 406 16.04 -22.89 19.34
N ALA A 407 14.95 -23.63 19.22
CA ALA A 407 14.97 -25.07 19.17
C ALA A 407 14.24 -25.59 17.94
N VAL A 408 14.78 -26.65 17.32
CA VAL A 408 14.12 -27.40 16.26
C VAL A 408 13.33 -28.54 16.90
N ASP A 409 12.01 -28.47 16.78
CA ASP A 409 11.09 -29.58 17.06
C ASP A 409 10.81 -30.35 15.76
N LYS A 410 11.57 -31.43 15.53
CA LYS A 410 11.43 -32.25 14.34
C LYS A 410 10.06 -32.92 14.22
N LYS A 411 9.40 -33.23 15.33
CA LYS A 411 8.09 -33.90 15.32
C LYS A 411 6.99 -32.99 14.82
N ARG A 412 7.06 -31.71 15.18
CA ARG A 412 6.11 -30.68 14.76
C ARG A 412 6.54 -29.93 13.50
N ASN A 413 7.73 -30.16 13.00
CA ASN A 413 8.38 -29.41 11.92
C ASN A 413 8.42 -27.89 12.22
N LYS A 414 8.86 -27.52 13.43
CA LYS A 414 8.88 -26.14 13.92
C LYS A 414 10.27 -25.72 14.37
N LEU A 415 10.60 -24.47 14.04
CA LEU A 415 11.64 -23.69 14.71
C LEU A 415 10.96 -22.87 15.81
N ILE A 416 11.36 -23.05 17.05
CA ILE A 416 10.73 -22.43 18.22
C ILE A 416 11.74 -21.52 18.90
N VAL A 417 11.50 -20.19 18.87
CA VAL A 417 12.26 -19.24 19.68
C VAL A 417 11.66 -19.23 21.08
N TYR A 418 12.41 -19.77 22.04
CA TYR A 418 11.90 -20.00 23.40
C TYR A 418 12.50 -19.05 24.44
N ARG A 419 13.60 -18.35 24.11
CA ARG A 419 14.28 -17.41 25.01
C ARG A 419 15.06 -16.36 24.23
N VAL A 420 15.02 -15.13 24.73
CA VAL A 420 15.88 -14.03 24.31
C VAL A 420 16.44 -13.36 25.55
N ASP A 421 17.76 -13.29 25.65
CA ASP A 421 18.44 -12.53 26.71
C ASP A 421 19.07 -11.28 26.03
N HIS A 422 18.93 -10.13 26.66
CA HIS A 422 19.51 -8.89 26.15
C HIS A 422 20.10 -8.07 27.31
N THR A 423 21.04 -7.20 26.97
CA THR A 423 21.65 -6.27 27.91
C THR A 423 22.28 -5.10 27.11
N ASN A 424 22.41 -3.96 27.78
CA ASN A 424 22.99 -2.77 27.19
C ASN A 424 24.29 -2.39 27.93
N ASN A 425 25.30 -1.90 27.18
CA ASN A 425 26.59 -1.45 27.75
C ASN A 425 27.28 -2.47 28.68
N ALA A 426 27.16 -3.75 28.39
CA ALA A 426 27.72 -4.78 29.25
C ALA A 426 29.17 -5.13 28.87
N PRO A 427 30.09 -5.22 29.86
CA PRO A 427 31.42 -5.74 29.62
C PRO A 427 31.36 -7.24 29.25
N LEU A 428 32.37 -7.71 28.52
CA LEU A 428 32.43 -9.08 28.01
C LEU A 428 32.18 -10.15 29.14
N LYS A 429 32.69 -9.92 30.34
CA LYS A 429 32.49 -10.82 31.46
C LYS A 429 30.99 -11.02 31.78
N ASP A 430 30.19 -9.97 31.72
CA ASP A 430 28.77 -10.03 31.98
C ASP A 430 28.01 -10.72 30.84
N LEU A 431 28.45 -10.53 29.60
CA LEU A 431 27.92 -11.26 28.44
C LEU A 431 28.23 -12.75 28.53
N VAL A 432 29.42 -13.14 28.99
CA VAL A 432 29.80 -14.52 29.28
C VAL A 432 28.85 -15.11 30.34
N ALA A 433 28.63 -14.40 31.43
CA ALA A 433 27.72 -14.85 32.49
C ALA A 433 26.26 -14.97 31.99
N LEU A 434 25.83 -14.06 31.14
CA LEU A 434 24.50 -14.09 30.51
C LEU A 434 24.33 -15.32 29.60
N PHE A 435 25.31 -15.58 28.74
CA PHE A 435 25.32 -16.76 27.87
C PHE A 435 25.33 -18.08 28.70
N GLN A 436 26.17 -18.18 29.73
CA GLN A 436 26.25 -19.34 30.58
C GLN A 436 24.92 -19.60 31.31
N ARG A 437 24.26 -18.54 31.81
CA ARG A 437 22.95 -18.63 32.45
C ARG A 437 21.87 -19.08 31.46
N GLY A 438 21.87 -18.52 30.22
CA GLY A 438 20.90 -18.88 29.20
C GLY A 438 21.07 -20.29 28.65
N SER A 439 22.30 -20.78 28.63
CA SER A 439 22.65 -22.10 28.14
C SER A 439 22.59 -23.21 29.21
N LYS A 440 22.25 -22.88 30.48
CA LYS A 440 22.29 -23.80 31.60
C LYS A 440 21.43 -25.06 31.41
N ASP A 441 20.30 -24.91 30.72
CA ASP A 441 19.32 -25.98 30.51
C ASP A 441 19.50 -26.67 29.13
N ILE A 442 20.63 -26.45 28.45
CA ILE A 442 20.97 -27.07 27.18
C ILE A 442 22.01 -28.14 27.42
N ASN A 443 21.68 -29.40 27.12
CA ASN A 443 22.67 -30.47 27.17
C ASN A 443 23.56 -30.40 25.92
N PHE A 444 24.84 -30.74 26.03
CA PHE A 444 25.80 -30.69 24.90
C PHE A 444 25.29 -31.43 23.66
N GLY A 445 24.68 -32.60 23.84
CA GLY A 445 24.08 -33.38 22.73
C GLY A 445 22.82 -32.76 22.08
N GLN A 446 22.27 -31.68 22.66
CA GLN A 446 21.15 -30.94 22.09
C GLN A 446 21.58 -29.79 21.19
N LEU A 447 22.85 -29.36 21.19
CA LEU A 447 23.28 -28.33 20.27
C LEU A 447 23.16 -28.81 18.82
N TYR A 448 22.52 -28.01 18.01
CA TYR A 448 22.37 -28.26 16.57
C TYR A 448 23.68 -28.00 15.83
N THR A 449 24.35 -26.89 16.20
CA THR A 449 25.62 -26.44 15.66
C THR A 449 26.37 -25.63 16.72
N THR A 450 27.61 -25.25 16.45
CA THR A 450 28.34 -24.24 17.23
C THR A 450 27.53 -22.96 17.31
N PRO A 451 27.40 -22.31 18.50
CA PRO A 451 26.77 -21.02 18.63
C PRO A 451 27.29 -19.98 17.63
N ILE A 452 26.41 -19.12 17.17
CA ILE A 452 26.67 -18.20 16.06
C ILE A 452 26.89 -16.79 16.63
N ILE A 453 27.78 -16.01 16.02
CA ILE A 453 28.02 -14.61 16.41
C ILE A 453 28.06 -13.71 15.19
N ASP A 454 27.83 -12.39 15.38
CA ASP A 454 27.90 -11.38 14.33
C ASP A 454 29.23 -11.48 13.56
N PRO A 455 29.19 -11.69 12.23
CA PRO A 455 30.37 -11.80 11.40
C PRO A 455 31.18 -10.50 11.29
N LYS A 456 30.55 -9.32 11.52
CA LYS A 456 31.21 -8.02 11.45
C LYS A 456 32.18 -7.74 12.61
N ASN A 457 32.09 -8.51 13.70
CA ASN A 457 32.91 -8.31 14.90
C ASN A 457 34.29 -9.01 14.84
N ASN A 458 34.78 -9.39 13.67
CA ASN A 458 36.11 -9.91 13.45
C ASN A 458 37.24 -8.84 13.45
N LYS A 459 36.93 -7.58 13.83
CA LYS A 459 37.94 -6.54 13.96
C LYS A 459 38.82 -6.88 15.17
N ARG A 460 40.14 -7.01 14.89
CA ARG A 460 41.16 -7.27 15.92
C ARG A 460 41.36 -6.02 16.79
N ASP A 461 41.37 -6.23 18.09
CA ASP A 461 41.70 -5.20 19.06
C ASP A 461 43.19 -4.87 19.11
N TYR A 462 43.58 -4.00 20.05
CA TYR A 462 44.99 -3.68 20.30
C TYR A 462 45.87 -4.92 20.56
N ASN A 463 45.30 -5.98 21.12
CA ASN A 463 45.99 -7.25 21.40
C ASN A 463 45.96 -8.21 20.21
N LYS A 464 45.52 -7.79 19.04
CA LYS A 464 45.34 -8.59 17.82
C LYS A 464 44.34 -9.76 17.98
N LYS A 465 43.49 -9.71 18.99
CA LYS A 465 42.40 -10.68 19.22
C LYS A 465 41.09 -10.13 18.67
N ASP A 466 40.33 -10.98 18.02
CA ASP A 466 38.92 -10.71 17.67
C ASP A 466 37.97 -11.12 18.81
N LEU A 467 36.72 -10.77 18.69
CA LEU A 467 35.71 -11.04 19.70
C LEU A 467 35.54 -12.56 19.97
N ILE A 468 35.62 -13.38 18.93
CA ILE A 468 35.54 -14.85 19.05
C ILE A 468 36.67 -15.36 19.92
N SER A 469 37.92 -14.90 19.69
CA SER A 469 39.07 -15.25 20.50
C SER A 469 38.91 -14.84 21.96
N HIS A 470 38.30 -13.69 22.22
CA HIS A 470 38.00 -13.27 23.59
C HIS A 470 37.00 -14.19 24.30
N TYR A 471 35.96 -14.67 23.61
CA TYR A 471 35.04 -15.66 24.16
C TYR A 471 35.72 -17.03 24.41
N GLN A 472 36.67 -17.41 23.53
CA GLN A 472 37.46 -18.64 23.69
C GLN A 472 38.29 -18.63 24.98
N ASP A 473 38.80 -17.47 25.41
CA ASP A 473 39.47 -17.34 26.71
C ASP A 473 38.60 -17.73 27.91
N TYR A 474 37.25 -17.68 27.74
CA TYR A 474 36.27 -18.12 28.70
C TYR A 474 35.69 -19.52 28.41
N GLY A 475 36.31 -20.27 27.47
CA GLY A 475 35.87 -21.61 27.07
C GLY A 475 34.59 -21.64 26.22
N ILE A 476 34.19 -20.51 25.60
CA ILE A 476 33.03 -20.42 24.76
C ILE A 476 33.48 -20.27 23.32
N THR A 477 33.05 -21.19 22.45
CA THR A 477 33.34 -21.15 21.02
C THR A 477 32.14 -20.69 20.26
N PHE A 478 32.32 -19.67 19.40
CA PHE A 478 31.35 -19.17 18.44
C PHE A 478 31.86 -19.39 17.01
N LYS A 479 30.95 -19.46 16.05
CA LYS A 479 31.25 -19.36 14.62
C LYS A 479 30.61 -18.10 14.05
N PRO A 480 31.19 -17.47 13.00
CA PRO A 480 30.58 -16.30 12.38
C PRO A 480 29.27 -16.65 11.69
N GLY A 481 28.30 -15.74 11.76
CA GLY A 481 27.02 -15.82 11.05
C GLY A 481 27.16 -15.47 9.56
N HIS A 482 26.08 -15.66 8.81
CA HIS A 482 26.03 -15.38 7.37
C HIS A 482 25.96 -13.87 7.10
N VAL A 483 26.80 -13.34 6.20
CA VAL A 483 26.94 -11.88 5.97
C VAL A 483 25.84 -11.29 5.07
N ASN A 484 25.27 -12.06 4.12
CA ASN A 484 24.29 -11.56 3.16
C ASN A 484 22.92 -11.35 3.81
N VAL A 485 22.57 -10.07 4.02
CA VAL A 485 21.33 -9.66 4.69
C VAL A 485 20.09 -10.08 3.89
N ASP A 486 20.10 -9.90 2.55
CA ASP A 486 18.96 -10.25 1.70
C ASP A 486 18.64 -11.75 1.77
N ALA A 487 19.69 -12.60 1.73
CA ALA A 487 19.51 -14.04 1.84
C ALA A 487 18.97 -14.46 3.22
N ARG A 488 19.40 -13.79 4.30
CA ARG A 488 18.90 -14.03 5.67
C ARG A 488 17.43 -13.67 5.79
N ILE A 489 17.03 -12.50 5.26
CA ILE A 489 15.64 -12.04 5.25
C ILE A 489 14.75 -13.01 4.47
N VAL A 490 15.15 -13.40 3.26
CA VAL A 490 14.40 -14.37 2.45
C VAL A 490 14.21 -15.67 3.21
N ARG A 491 15.29 -16.22 3.79
CA ARG A 491 15.25 -17.48 4.53
C ARG A 491 14.28 -17.43 5.71
N LEU A 492 14.30 -16.36 6.51
CA LEU A 492 13.42 -16.25 7.67
C LEU A 492 11.96 -16.04 7.24
N ASN A 493 11.71 -15.28 6.17
CA ASN A 493 10.37 -15.14 5.59
C ASN A 493 9.81 -16.50 5.10
N ASP A 494 10.63 -17.33 4.46
CA ASP A 494 10.19 -18.66 4.03
C ASP A 494 9.70 -19.51 5.22
N TYR A 495 10.36 -19.43 6.38
CA TYR A 495 9.94 -20.11 7.61
C TYR A 495 8.67 -19.54 8.22
N ILE A 496 8.49 -18.22 8.15
CA ILE A 496 7.27 -17.52 8.60
C ILE A 496 6.09 -17.92 7.70
N GLU A 497 6.24 -17.83 6.37
CA GLU A 497 5.19 -18.11 5.39
C GLU A 497 4.77 -19.60 5.39
N ALA A 498 5.72 -20.51 5.59
CA ALA A 498 5.43 -21.93 5.72
C ALA A 498 4.78 -22.28 7.09
N GLY A 499 4.61 -21.29 7.98
CA GLY A 499 4.12 -21.51 9.32
C GLY A 499 5.06 -22.42 10.15
N CYS A 500 6.35 -22.47 9.81
CA CYS A 500 7.35 -23.29 10.49
C CYS A 500 8.06 -22.56 11.65
N LEU A 501 7.87 -21.25 11.82
CA LEU A 501 8.40 -20.47 12.94
C LEU A 501 7.35 -20.33 14.04
N GLU A 502 7.77 -20.50 15.31
CA GLU A 502 7.02 -20.15 16.52
C GLU A 502 7.89 -19.26 17.42
N ILE A 503 7.35 -18.17 17.94
CA ILE A 503 8.00 -17.28 18.90
C ILE A 503 7.16 -17.31 20.17
N TRP A 504 7.74 -17.76 21.27
CA TRP A 504 7.03 -17.75 22.54
C TRP A 504 6.83 -16.32 23.05
N ASP A 505 5.66 -16.04 23.61
CA ASP A 505 5.28 -14.70 24.09
C ASP A 505 6.20 -14.13 25.16
N CYS A 506 6.96 -14.97 25.86
CA CYS A 506 8.00 -14.54 26.80
C CYS A 506 9.24 -13.90 26.10
N CYS A 507 9.36 -13.98 24.79
CA CYS A 507 10.44 -13.35 24.02
C CYS A 507 10.08 -11.89 23.64
N GLU A 508 9.60 -11.10 24.59
CA GLU A 508 9.05 -9.75 24.40
C GLU A 508 9.99 -8.81 23.64
N PHE A 509 11.30 -8.91 23.90
CA PHE A 509 12.28 -8.07 23.22
C PHE A 509 12.31 -8.33 21.71
N LEU A 510 12.42 -9.58 21.29
CA LEU A 510 12.35 -9.95 19.87
C LEU A 510 11.00 -9.58 19.25
N ILE A 511 9.91 -9.80 19.97
CA ILE A 511 8.56 -9.49 19.51
C ILE A 511 8.40 -7.99 19.24
N THR A 512 8.99 -7.15 20.08
CA THR A 512 8.98 -5.70 19.90
C THR A 512 9.80 -5.30 18.66
N GLU A 513 11.02 -5.81 18.54
CA GLU A 513 11.88 -5.51 17.39
C GLU A 513 11.25 -5.98 16.08
N ILE A 514 10.78 -7.23 16.00
CA ILE A 514 10.29 -7.82 14.74
C ILE A 514 9.00 -7.15 14.23
N LYS A 515 8.16 -6.62 15.11
CA LYS A 515 6.98 -5.85 14.77
C LYS A 515 7.30 -4.48 14.19
N ASP A 516 8.44 -3.91 14.56
CA ASP A 516 8.88 -2.57 14.14
C ASP A 516 9.96 -2.60 13.04
N TYR A 517 10.47 -3.78 12.67
CA TYR A 517 11.57 -3.91 11.71
C TYR A 517 11.12 -3.58 10.29
N LYS A 518 11.64 -2.47 9.74
CA LYS A 518 11.21 -1.87 8.48
C LYS A 518 12.36 -1.67 7.50
N PHE A 519 12.04 -1.69 6.22
CA PHE A 519 12.95 -1.20 5.20
C PHE A 519 13.08 0.33 5.29
N LYS A 520 14.26 0.85 4.93
CA LYS A 520 14.47 2.30 4.80
C LYS A 520 13.50 2.85 3.76
N PRO A 521 12.84 4.00 4.01
CA PRO A 521 12.08 4.67 2.97
C PRO A 521 13.05 5.02 1.83
N LYS A 522 12.66 4.72 0.59
CA LYS A 522 13.46 5.06 -0.59
C LYS A 522 13.50 6.57 -0.74
N THR A 523 14.68 7.15 -0.80
CA THR A 523 14.87 8.53 -1.21
C THR A 523 14.92 8.62 -2.73
N LEU A 524 14.59 9.79 -3.28
CA LEU A 524 14.48 10.02 -4.72
C LEU A 524 15.78 9.76 -5.51
N ASP A 525 16.92 9.83 -4.84
CA ASP A 525 18.24 9.57 -5.44
C ASP A 525 18.53 8.07 -5.59
N ASP A 526 17.73 7.20 -4.94
CA ASP A 526 17.95 5.76 -4.88
C ASP A 526 17.08 4.98 -5.89
N LYS A 527 17.01 5.42 -7.15
CA LYS A 527 16.16 4.75 -8.19
C LYS A 527 16.46 3.27 -8.40
N ASP A 528 17.69 2.84 -8.08
CA ASP A 528 18.16 1.45 -8.17
C ASP A 528 18.47 0.83 -6.79
N ALA A 529 18.15 1.50 -5.68
CA ALA A 529 18.48 1.01 -4.36
C ALA A 529 17.73 -0.27 -4.01
N LYS A 530 18.47 -1.29 -3.63
CA LYS A 530 17.95 -2.49 -2.95
C LYS A 530 17.15 -2.04 -1.73
N ASN A 531 16.10 -2.78 -1.38
CA ASN A 531 15.38 -2.57 -0.14
C ASN A 531 16.32 -2.86 1.04
N VAL A 532 16.90 -1.83 1.64
CA VAL A 532 17.82 -1.94 2.77
C VAL A 532 17.03 -1.79 4.06
N PRO A 533 17.08 -2.74 4.98
CA PRO A 533 16.45 -2.58 6.29
C PRO A 533 17.04 -1.39 7.07
N ILE A 534 16.24 -0.83 7.98
CA ILE A 534 16.75 0.15 8.94
C ILE A 534 17.67 -0.58 9.91
N ASP A 535 18.94 -0.14 9.97
CA ASP A 535 19.95 -0.72 10.87
C ASP A 535 19.84 -0.07 12.27
N ALA A 536 18.72 -0.31 12.92
CA ALA A 536 18.44 0.16 14.28
C ALA A 536 17.37 -0.75 14.93
N ARG A 537 17.56 -1.10 16.18
CA ARG A 537 16.66 -1.97 16.95
C ARG A 537 16.35 -3.30 16.24
N ASN A 538 17.40 -3.98 15.78
CA ASN A 538 17.30 -5.23 15.01
C ASN A 538 18.26 -6.31 15.52
N HIS A 539 18.77 -6.16 16.74
CA HIS A 539 19.80 -7.04 17.28
C HIS A 539 19.33 -8.48 17.46
N SER A 540 18.15 -8.69 18.07
CA SER A 540 17.60 -10.04 18.19
C SER A 540 17.12 -10.61 16.86
N ILE A 541 16.72 -9.74 15.92
CA ILE A 541 16.34 -10.14 14.57
C ILE A 541 17.54 -10.67 13.81
N ASN A 542 18.67 -9.92 13.79
CA ASN A 542 19.91 -10.37 13.16
C ASN A 542 20.32 -11.76 13.69
N ALA A 543 20.28 -11.94 15.01
CA ALA A 543 20.58 -13.23 15.63
C ALA A 543 19.62 -14.34 15.17
N LEU A 544 18.32 -14.05 15.06
CA LEU A 544 17.34 -15.02 14.55
C LEU A 544 17.55 -15.33 13.07
N GLU A 545 17.89 -14.33 12.26
CA GLU A 545 18.22 -14.50 10.85
C GLU A 545 19.43 -15.42 10.65
N TRP A 546 20.48 -15.28 11.47
CA TRP A 546 21.63 -16.22 11.41
C TRP A 546 21.23 -17.64 11.80
N ILE A 547 20.33 -17.81 12.79
CA ILE A 547 19.77 -19.13 13.10
C ILE A 547 19.03 -19.70 11.88
N GLY A 548 18.23 -18.89 11.19
CA GLY A 548 17.52 -19.30 9.98
C GLY A 548 18.43 -19.83 8.88
N MET A 549 19.63 -19.26 8.72
CA MET A 549 20.61 -19.69 7.71
C MET A 549 21.26 -21.04 8.01
N GLU A 550 21.23 -21.51 9.24
CA GLU A 550 21.72 -22.83 9.63
C GLU A 550 20.74 -23.95 9.31
N LEU A 551 19.53 -23.58 8.94
CA LEU A 551 18.44 -24.50 8.73
C LEU A 551 18.22 -24.75 7.23
N PRO A 552 17.50 -25.84 6.86
CA PRO A 552 17.21 -26.16 5.46
C PRO A 552 16.59 -24.98 4.69
N ALA A 553 16.96 -24.87 3.41
CA ALA A 553 16.35 -23.88 2.53
C ALA A 553 14.83 -24.08 2.36
N ASN A 554 14.39 -25.34 2.38
CA ASN A 554 12.97 -25.67 2.36
C ASN A 554 12.45 -25.91 3.78
N PRO A 555 11.63 -25.00 4.37
CA PRO A 555 11.12 -25.14 5.72
C PRO A 555 10.38 -26.46 5.98
N ASN A 556 9.73 -27.01 4.98
CA ASN A 556 9.00 -28.29 5.10
C ASN A 556 9.92 -29.51 5.28
N LYS A 557 11.22 -29.34 5.04
CA LYS A 557 12.24 -30.37 5.27
C LYS A 557 12.91 -30.29 6.64
N LEU A 558 12.49 -29.38 7.53
CA LEU A 558 13.09 -29.18 8.85
C LEU A 558 13.08 -30.47 9.71
N SER A 559 12.04 -31.30 9.57
CA SER A 559 11.93 -32.58 10.24
C SER A 559 12.85 -33.68 9.66
N LEU A 560 13.27 -33.53 8.42
CA LEU A 560 14.00 -34.55 7.65
C LEU A 560 15.52 -34.37 7.70
N THR A 561 16.01 -33.17 8.00
CA THR A 561 17.42 -32.83 7.92
C THR A 561 18.18 -33.12 9.20
N GLY A 562 19.37 -33.63 9.03
CA GLY A 562 20.44 -33.68 10.00
C GLY A 562 21.71 -33.13 9.38
N TYR A 563 22.64 -32.70 10.19
CA TYR A 563 24.01 -32.46 9.77
C TYR A 563 24.85 -33.70 10.07
N ASP A 564 25.83 -33.95 9.22
CA ASP A 564 26.84 -34.97 9.49
C ASP A 564 27.72 -34.55 10.69
N GLU A 565 28.58 -35.42 11.14
CA GLU A 565 29.50 -35.17 12.24
C GLU A 565 30.46 -34.00 12.00
N TYR A 566 30.57 -33.52 10.75
CA TYR A 566 31.37 -32.38 10.32
C TYR A 566 30.54 -31.08 10.14
N GLY A 567 29.27 -31.09 10.53
CA GLY A 567 28.40 -29.92 10.40
C GLY A 567 27.95 -29.62 8.98
N ARG A 568 27.98 -30.61 8.07
CA ARG A 568 27.52 -30.45 6.68
C ARG A 568 26.11 -31.06 6.54
N PRO A 569 25.20 -30.42 5.78
CA PRO A 569 23.87 -30.98 5.53
C PRO A 569 23.98 -32.39 4.91
N ILE A 570 23.16 -33.31 5.39
CA ILE A 570 23.12 -34.70 4.88
C ILE A 570 22.51 -34.73 3.47
N ASP A 571 21.59 -33.80 3.16
CA ASP A 571 20.96 -33.70 1.84
C ASP A 571 21.96 -33.12 0.80
N PRO A 572 22.23 -33.84 -0.31
CA PRO A 572 23.12 -33.40 -1.37
C PRO A 572 22.64 -32.12 -2.08
N GLU A 573 21.30 -31.93 -2.21
CA GLU A 573 20.73 -30.73 -2.84
C GLU A 573 20.97 -29.47 -1.97
N GLU A 574 20.88 -29.61 -0.65
CA GLU A 574 21.17 -28.53 0.27
C GLU A 574 22.65 -28.18 0.33
N ARG A 575 23.54 -29.15 0.17
CA ARG A 575 24.99 -28.90 0.00
C ARG A 575 25.29 -28.06 -1.25
N GLN A 576 24.58 -28.33 -2.34
CA GLN A 576 24.73 -27.59 -3.59
C GLN A 576 24.23 -26.15 -3.43
N GLN A 577 23.06 -25.96 -2.84
CA GLN A 577 22.49 -24.62 -2.60
C GLN A 577 23.31 -23.78 -1.63
N GLN A 578 23.88 -24.38 -0.58
CA GLN A 578 24.81 -23.69 0.29
C GLN A 578 26.08 -23.25 -0.46
N LYS A 579 26.63 -24.09 -1.33
CA LYS A 579 27.80 -23.71 -2.16
C LYS A 579 27.47 -22.57 -3.11
N GLU A 580 26.30 -22.60 -3.75
CA GLU A 580 25.85 -21.55 -4.65
C GLU A 580 25.54 -20.24 -3.91
N ALA A 581 24.97 -20.29 -2.69
CA ALA A 581 24.78 -19.12 -1.84
C ALA A 581 26.11 -18.51 -1.38
N TRP A 582 27.13 -19.33 -1.12
CA TRP A 582 28.47 -18.87 -0.81
C TRP A 582 29.15 -18.22 -2.04
N GLN A 583 28.97 -18.77 -3.24
CA GLN A 583 29.53 -18.22 -4.48
C GLN A 583 28.87 -16.88 -4.88
N LEU A 584 27.59 -16.67 -4.56
CA LEU A 584 26.87 -15.40 -4.78
C LEU A 584 27.29 -14.30 -3.78
N SER A 585 27.94 -14.66 -2.66
CA SER A 585 28.48 -13.69 -1.69
C SER A 585 29.89 -13.21 -2.02
N ASP A 586 30.56 -13.82 -3.00
CA ASP A 586 31.93 -13.49 -3.41
C ASP A 586 32.03 -12.29 -4.38
N ASP A 587 30.90 -11.68 -4.76
CA ASP A 587 30.88 -10.46 -5.61
C ASP A 587 30.95 -9.13 -4.80
N ASP A 588 31.45 -9.16 -3.57
CA ASP A 588 31.80 -7.94 -2.84
C ASP A 588 33.20 -7.46 -3.28
N PRO A 589 33.35 -6.26 -3.88
CA PRO A 589 34.62 -5.79 -4.43
C PRO A 589 35.67 -5.37 -3.39
N PHE A 590 35.40 -5.56 -2.10
CA PHE A 590 36.35 -5.22 -1.03
C PHE A 590 36.81 -6.44 -0.25
N GLU A 591 38.08 -6.85 -0.58
CA GLU A 591 39.00 -7.70 0.16
C GLU A 591 38.87 -9.22 0.00
N ARG A 592 39.57 -9.73 -1.03
CA ARG A 592 40.16 -11.08 -0.99
C ARG A 592 41.43 -11.04 -0.15
N GLU A 593 41.39 -11.45 1.10
CA GLU A 593 42.52 -12.10 1.75
C GLU A 593 42.27 -13.60 1.78
N GLU A 594 43.10 -14.35 1.11
CA GLU A 594 43.11 -15.81 1.08
C GLU A 594 43.25 -16.35 2.51
N TYR A 595 42.16 -16.95 3.02
CA TYR A 595 42.26 -17.80 4.21
C TYR A 595 42.79 -19.17 3.81
N ASP A 596 44.04 -19.43 4.13
CA ASP A 596 44.64 -20.77 4.04
C ASP A 596 43.94 -21.73 5.03
N GLN A 597 43.21 -22.69 4.45
CA GLN A 597 42.51 -23.73 5.19
C GLN A 597 43.44 -24.70 5.96
N SER A 598 44.75 -24.59 5.82
CA SER A 598 45.73 -25.45 6.48
C SER A 598 45.95 -25.13 7.96
N THR A 599 45.46 -24.00 8.45
CA THR A 599 45.64 -23.58 9.86
C THR A 599 44.54 -24.03 10.81
N LEU A 600 43.48 -24.70 10.31
CA LEU A 600 42.37 -25.15 11.14
C LEU A 600 42.53 -26.55 11.75
N PHE A 601 43.59 -27.29 11.39
CA PHE A 601 43.87 -28.62 11.92
C PHE A 601 45.34 -28.77 12.35
N GLY A 602 45.73 -28.01 13.35
CA GLY A 602 46.96 -28.24 14.08
C GLY A 602 46.71 -29.25 15.23
N LEU A 603 46.47 -30.50 14.90
CA LEU A 603 46.66 -31.63 15.79
C LEU A 603 47.87 -32.43 15.29
N GLU A 604 49.04 -32.02 15.66
CA GLU A 604 50.18 -32.94 15.78
C GLU A 604 50.56 -33.04 17.26
N GLY A 605 50.58 -34.27 17.71
CA GLY A 605 50.95 -34.62 19.02
C GLY A 605 52.43 -34.51 19.29
N GLY A 606 52.81 -34.39 20.53
CA GLY A 606 54.17 -34.59 20.99
C GLY A 606 54.43 -34.05 22.37
N TYR A 607 54.38 -34.95 23.34
CA TYR A 607 55.23 -35.04 24.51
C TYR A 607 55.84 -33.76 25.16
N PHE A 608 55.39 -33.42 26.31
CA PHE A 608 55.96 -33.38 27.65
C PHE A 608 55.04 -32.62 28.61
#